data_9de63e2866db6f248123357169e9c109
#
_entry.id   9de63e2866db6f248123357169e9c109
#
_cell.length_a   1.000
_cell.length_b   1.000
_cell.length_c   1.000
_cell.angle_alpha   90.00
_cell.angle_beta   90.00
_cell.angle_gamma   90.00
#
_symmetry.space_group_name_H-M   'P 1'
#
loop_
_entity.id
_entity.type
_entity.pdbx_description
1 polymer ?
#
loop_
_entity_poly.entity_id
_entity_poly.type
_entity_poly.pdbx_seq_one_letter_code
_entity_poly.pdbx_strand_id
1 'polypeptide(L)'
;MAKHKSEDLFHLIKSLSPSEKRYFRMQMQVFGNEQKSLRVFELLDQQDYYDETSLLQKAPEIKPSQVSNLKAHLYKRLLNCMRSYHLRRNKDISIREYIDQSQILFDRGLYNQCNKMLKKARKLAHKNDNLELMLEILKMEKQVVAQGIGNENPDKVNAIINEVKDVNNRINNINTLSNILVRLNNWYVKTGFVRKEEYLEEVKKFIKTSMPSFDEKSLSFNEKLNLYNVHVAYYQFIQDFGNAYKYAHKWVQLFDDFPDQIQFKSIMYIRGIHSLLIAQNKLMKYQEFVNTTQKLKDVYDIPGIELNENIRAMLFKYITIHEINRYFLTGDFTGGISLVTKIERDLDQFVDKLGKHSTIIFYYKIACMYVGDGNHHMAVIWLQKIINEQHADLREDVHCFARILNLISHFELGNTDIIDYYIKSTYRFLLARDDLNHYQLYILKFLKNLTKETTDSELVKRFEHLRAQLLTLIDSPYESRSFSYFDIISWLESKIQKRTVQEVIQEKARKKIREDRARAA
;
A
#
# COMPACT_ATOMS: atom_id res chain seq x y z
N MET A 1 28.50 -23.95 -3.24
CA MET A 1 27.47 -22.92 -3.45
C MET A 1 28.19 -21.60 -3.70
N ALA A 2 28.09 -21.02 -4.91
CA ALA A 2 28.65 -19.70 -5.19
C ALA A 2 27.91 -18.67 -4.31
N LYS A 3 28.66 -17.91 -3.50
CA LYS A 3 28.14 -16.80 -2.73
C LYS A 3 27.48 -15.82 -3.70
N HIS A 4 26.17 -15.64 -3.63
CA HIS A 4 25.47 -14.58 -4.37
C HIS A 4 26.20 -13.26 -4.06
N LYS A 5 26.71 -12.60 -5.08
CA LYS A 5 27.37 -11.30 -4.93
C LYS A 5 26.29 -10.30 -4.52
N SER A 6 26.43 -9.70 -3.32
CA SER A 6 25.44 -8.73 -2.82
C SER A 6 25.48 -7.46 -3.67
N GLU A 7 24.31 -7.09 -4.20
CA GLU A 7 24.06 -5.86 -4.95
C GLU A 7 23.57 -4.71 -4.05
N ASP A 8 23.52 -4.93 -2.74
CA ASP A 8 22.95 -4.00 -1.76
C ASP A 8 23.56 -2.60 -1.84
N LEU A 9 24.88 -2.52 -2.02
CA LEU A 9 25.56 -1.24 -2.17
C LEU A 9 25.13 -0.50 -3.44
N PHE A 10 24.99 -1.21 -4.56
CA PHE A 10 24.55 -0.63 -5.83
C PHE A 10 23.13 -0.06 -5.68
N HIS A 11 22.20 -0.83 -5.15
CA HIS A 11 20.84 -0.38 -4.90
C HIS A 11 20.79 0.81 -3.94
N LEU A 12 21.60 0.80 -2.88
CA LEU A 12 21.69 1.94 -1.96
C LEU A 12 22.18 3.20 -2.68
N ILE A 13 23.25 3.11 -3.49
CA ILE A 13 23.77 4.26 -4.26
C ILE A 13 22.75 4.78 -5.25
N LYS A 14 22.03 3.89 -5.95
CA LYS A 14 20.99 4.28 -6.91
C LYS A 14 19.79 4.96 -6.24
N SER A 15 19.48 4.61 -5.00
CA SER A 15 18.39 5.22 -4.23
C SER A 15 18.68 6.62 -3.70
N LEU A 16 19.93 7.07 -3.72
CA LEU A 16 20.30 8.38 -3.20
C LEU A 16 19.89 9.53 -4.14
N SER A 17 19.35 10.58 -3.57
CA SER A 17 19.11 11.84 -4.26
C SER A 17 20.42 12.52 -4.71
N PRO A 18 20.39 13.41 -5.71
CA PRO A 18 21.56 14.17 -6.13
C PRO A 18 22.24 14.96 -5.00
N SER A 19 21.45 15.49 -4.06
CA SER A 19 21.95 16.22 -2.89
C SER A 19 22.66 15.32 -1.88
N GLU A 20 22.17 14.10 -1.65
CA GLU A 20 22.81 13.10 -0.79
C GLU A 20 24.11 12.60 -1.40
N LYS A 21 24.13 12.32 -2.72
CA LYS A 21 25.34 11.96 -3.46
C LYS A 21 26.41 13.06 -3.37
N ARG A 22 25.99 14.32 -3.54
CA ARG A 22 26.91 15.48 -3.38
C ARG A 22 27.46 15.59 -1.96
N TYR A 23 26.61 15.44 -0.95
CA TYR A 23 27.03 15.48 0.45
C TYR A 23 28.02 14.36 0.76
N PHE A 24 27.75 13.15 0.29
CA PHE A 24 28.65 12.01 0.45
C PHE A 24 30.02 12.27 -0.17
N ARG A 25 30.08 12.76 -1.42
CA ARG A 25 31.35 13.11 -2.09
C ARG A 25 32.17 14.14 -1.28
N MET A 26 31.50 15.19 -0.79
CA MET A 26 32.16 16.19 0.06
C MET A 26 32.76 15.58 1.34
N GLN A 27 31.99 14.72 2.02
CA GLN A 27 32.49 14.07 3.25
C GLN A 27 33.65 13.13 2.97
N MET A 28 33.64 12.40 1.87
CA MET A 28 34.74 11.50 1.49
C MET A 28 36.05 12.25 1.17
N GLN A 29 35.95 13.45 0.60
CA GLN A 29 37.11 14.31 0.31
C GLN A 29 37.80 14.81 1.60
N VAL A 30 37.04 15.12 2.66
CA VAL A 30 37.58 15.59 3.94
C VAL A 30 38.42 14.51 4.65
N PHE A 31 38.10 13.23 4.42
CA PHE A 31 38.81 12.11 5.09
C PHE A 31 40.08 11.61 4.38
N GLY A 32 40.51 12.24 3.28
CA GLY A 32 41.85 12.15 2.66
C GLY A 32 42.34 10.78 2.18
N ASN A 33 42.03 9.69 2.86
CA ASN A 33 42.59 8.35 2.61
C ASN A 33 41.59 7.38 1.94
N GLU A 34 40.46 7.86 1.42
CA GLU A 34 39.39 6.99 0.91
C GLU A 34 39.20 7.07 -0.61
N GLN A 35 40.23 7.39 -1.37
CA GLN A 35 40.17 7.54 -2.84
C GLN A 35 39.60 6.28 -3.53
N LYS A 36 39.98 5.08 -3.09
CA LYS A 36 39.46 3.83 -3.66
C LYS A 36 37.96 3.63 -3.40
N SER A 37 37.48 3.96 -2.20
CA SER A 37 36.07 3.89 -1.86
C SER A 37 35.24 4.89 -2.68
N LEU A 38 35.74 6.11 -2.84
CA LEU A 38 35.09 7.13 -3.66
C LEU A 38 35.05 6.70 -5.14
N ARG A 39 36.14 6.10 -5.64
CA ARG A 39 36.19 5.56 -7.01
C ARG A 39 35.15 4.47 -7.23
N VAL A 40 35.01 3.52 -6.30
CA VAL A 40 33.97 2.47 -6.36
C VAL A 40 32.57 3.11 -6.35
N PHE A 41 32.32 4.11 -5.49
CA PHE A 41 31.06 4.83 -5.46
C PHE A 41 30.71 5.45 -6.82
N GLU A 42 31.66 6.17 -7.43
CA GLU A 42 31.44 6.85 -8.72
C GLU A 42 31.19 5.86 -9.85
N LEU A 43 31.94 4.76 -9.92
CA LEU A 43 31.76 3.74 -10.93
C LEU A 43 30.41 3.03 -10.80
N LEU A 44 29.98 2.71 -9.58
CA LEU A 44 28.66 2.12 -9.33
C LEU A 44 27.52 3.13 -9.60
N ASP A 45 27.73 4.42 -9.30
CA ASP A 45 26.74 5.48 -9.61
C ASP A 45 26.50 5.65 -11.13
N GLN A 46 27.52 5.41 -11.95
CA GLN A 46 27.45 5.51 -13.41
C GLN A 46 26.83 4.27 -14.10
N GLN A 47 26.80 3.09 -13.45
CA GLN A 47 26.24 1.88 -14.03
C GLN A 47 24.72 1.92 -14.05
N ASP A 48 24.07 1.46 -15.12
CA ASP A 48 22.60 1.29 -15.17
C ASP A 48 22.17 -0.03 -14.51
N TYR A 49 22.99 -1.06 -14.59
CA TYR A 49 22.85 -2.36 -13.92
C TYR A 49 24.17 -2.76 -13.27
N TYR A 50 24.10 -3.56 -12.22
CA TYR A 50 25.29 -3.97 -11.48
C TYR A 50 26.19 -4.89 -12.29
N ASP A 51 27.43 -4.45 -12.55
CA ASP A 51 28.46 -5.24 -13.20
C ASP A 51 29.81 -5.07 -12.49
N GLU A 52 30.19 -6.10 -11.71
CA GLU A 52 31.47 -6.14 -10.98
C GLU A 52 32.67 -6.29 -11.92
N THR A 53 32.50 -6.92 -13.07
CA THR A 53 33.57 -7.09 -14.05
C THR A 53 33.94 -5.75 -14.67
N SER A 54 32.94 -4.99 -15.10
CA SER A 54 33.14 -3.62 -15.59
C SER A 54 33.73 -2.69 -14.53
N LEU A 55 33.34 -2.84 -13.26
CA LEU A 55 33.93 -2.08 -12.16
C LEU A 55 35.43 -2.35 -12.03
N LEU A 56 35.85 -3.62 -12.03
CA LEU A 56 37.26 -4.01 -11.94
C LEU A 56 38.09 -3.57 -13.14
N GLN A 57 37.53 -3.62 -14.35
CA GLN A 57 38.19 -3.14 -15.58
C GLN A 57 38.45 -1.62 -15.51
N LYS A 58 37.52 -0.83 -14.94
CA LYS A 58 37.61 0.63 -14.84
C LYS A 58 38.39 1.12 -13.61
N ALA A 59 38.73 0.22 -12.69
CA ALA A 59 39.51 0.49 -11.47
C ALA A 59 40.62 -0.54 -11.28
N PRO A 60 41.66 -0.56 -12.14
CA PRO A 60 42.74 -1.58 -12.12
C PRO A 60 43.58 -1.52 -10.83
N GLU A 61 43.51 -0.41 -10.08
CA GLU A 61 44.13 -0.25 -8.75
C GLU A 61 43.44 -1.06 -7.65
N ILE A 62 42.28 -1.66 -7.94
CA ILE A 62 41.50 -2.46 -6.98
C ILE A 62 41.64 -3.94 -7.35
N LYS A 63 42.27 -4.71 -6.46
CA LYS A 63 42.39 -6.17 -6.66
C LYS A 63 41.03 -6.85 -6.43
N PRO A 64 40.67 -7.91 -7.20
CA PRO A 64 39.42 -8.65 -7.01
C PRO A 64 39.19 -9.12 -5.57
N SER A 65 40.25 -9.53 -4.86
CA SER A 65 40.19 -9.93 -3.45
C SER A 65 39.79 -8.79 -2.48
N GLN A 66 39.95 -7.53 -2.87
CA GLN A 66 39.66 -6.35 -2.06
C GLN A 66 38.21 -5.84 -2.26
N VAL A 67 37.56 -6.18 -3.37
CA VAL A 67 36.24 -5.60 -3.76
C VAL A 67 35.18 -5.85 -2.70
N SER A 68 35.08 -7.06 -2.17
CA SER A 68 34.08 -7.41 -1.16
C SER A 68 34.23 -6.57 0.12
N ASN A 69 35.47 -6.42 0.60
CA ASN A 69 35.76 -5.62 1.79
C ASN A 69 35.55 -4.12 1.54
N LEU A 70 35.95 -3.62 0.37
CA LEU A 70 35.71 -2.23 -0.03
C LEU A 70 34.21 -1.92 -0.11
N LYS A 71 33.41 -2.81 -0.71
CA LYS A 71 31.96 -2.65 -0.78
C LYS A 71 31.34 -2.63 0.61
N ALA A 72 31.71 -3.54 1.50
CA ALA A 72 31.21 -3.59 2.88
C ALA A 72 31.59 -2.32 3.67
N HIS A 73 32.84 -1.87 3.56
CA HIS A 73 33.31 -0.64 4.18
C HIS A 73 32.56 0.58 3.64
N LEU A 74 32.43 0.70 2.32
CA LEU A 74 31.73 1.80 1.66
C LEU A 74 30.24 1.84 2.03
N TYR A 75 29.58 0.68 2.10
CA TYR A 75 28.19 0.56 2.53
C TYR A 75 27.98 1.13 3.95
N LYS A 76 28.81 0.69 4.90
CA LYS A 76 28.77 1.21 6.28
C LYS A 76 29.07 2.71 6.34
N ARG A 77 30.05 3.17 5.57
CA ARG A 77 30.42 4.57 5.50
C ARG A 77 29.31 5.44 4.95
N LEU A 78 28.66 4.96 3.86
CA LEU A 78 27.53 5.65 3.24
C LEU A 78 26.36 5.79 4.20
N LEU A 79 25.99 4.72 4.93
CA LEU A 79 24.91 4.78 5.93
C LEU A 79 25.24 5.77 7.07
N ASN A 80 26.47 5.81 7.56
CA ASN A 80 26.89 6.78 8.57
C ASN A 80 26.81 8.22 8.06
N CYS A 81 27.19 8.43 6.80
CA CYS A 81 27.12 9.73 6.15
C CYS A 81 25.66 10.18 5.97
N MET A 82 24.77 9.26 5.56
CA MET A 82 23.33 9.53 5.44
C MET A 82 22.70 9.83 6.80
N ARG A 83 23.07 9.11 7.87
CA ARG A 83 22.65 9.45 9.23
C ARG A 83 22.97 10.92 9.57
N SER A 84 24.19 11.37 9.29
CA SER A 84 24.61 12.74 9.55
C SER A 84 23.88 13.76 8.66
N TYR A 85 23.64 13.43 7.40
CA TYR A 85 22.88 14.26 6.46
C TYR A 85 21.45 14.51 6.91
N HIS A 86 20.78 13.45 7.40
CA HIS A 86 19.38 13.49 7.82
C HIS A 86 19.18 13.97 9.26
N LEU A 87 20.25 14.19 10.02
CA LEU A 87 20.19 14.55 11.43
C LEU A 87 19.27 15.75 11.72
N ARG A 88 19.36 16.81 10.89
CA ARG A 88 18.52 18.02 11.07
C ARG A 88 17.14 17.90 10.46
N ARG A 89 16.92 16.96 9.57
CA ARG A 89 15.68 16.77 8.82
C ARG A 89 14.76 15.74 9.45
N ASN A 90 15.32 14.62 9.90
CA ASN A 90 14.59 13.56 10.57
C ASN A 90 14.63 13.74 12.09
N LYS A 91 13.47 14.02 12.68
CA LYS A 91 13.35 14.32 14.11
C LYS A 91 13.66 13.11 14.99
N ASP A 92 13.34 11.90 14.57
CA ASP A 92 13.67 10.69 15.32
C ASP A 92 15.18 10.46 15.38
N ILE A 93 15.91 10.74 14.30
CA ILE A 93 17.38 10.71 14.30
C ILE A 93 17.93 11.77 15.26
N SER A 94 17.36 12.99 15.28
CA SER A 94 17.76 14.04 16.21
C SER A 94 17.51 13.67 17.67
N ILE A 95 16.37 13.04 17.99
CA ILE A 95 16.06 12.59 19.35
C ILE A 95 17.05 11.52 19.81
N ARG A 96 17.34 10.53 18.96
CA ARG A 96 18.34 9.48 19.27
C ARG A 96 19.72 10.05 19.51
N GLU A 97 20.13 11.07 18.74
CA GLU A 97 21.40 11.75 18.98
C GLU A 97 21.45 12.42 20.36
N TYR A 98 20.38 13.11 20.77
CA TYR A 98 20.34 13.68 22.13
C TYR A 98 20.36 12.60 23.22
N ILE A 99 19.76 11.44 23.00
CA ILE A 99 19.80 10.29 23.91
C ILE A 99 21.23 9.76 23.99
N ASP A 100 21.93 9.53 22.86
CA ASP A 100 23.30 9.07 22.79
C ASP A 100 24.25 10.07 23.51
N GLN A 101 24.09 11.39 23.27
CA GLN A 101 24.84 12.44 23.94
C GLN A 101 24.56 12.45 25.45
N SER A 102 23.32 12.20 25.87
CA SER A 102 22.96 12.11 27.28
C SER A 102 23.64 10.93 27.96
N GLN A 103 23.74 9.78 27.30
CA GLN A 103 24.42 8.59 27.80
C GLN A 103 25.93 8.88 28.00
N ILE A 104 26.57 9.50 27.01
CA ILE A 104 28.01 9.89 27.12
C ILE A 104 28.24 10.82 28.31
N LEU A 105 27.35 11.78 28.55
CA LEU A 105 27.47 12.73 29.67
C LEU A 105 27.18 12.04 31.01
N PHE A 106 26.24 11.13 31.06
CA PHE A 106 25.92 10.32 32.24
C PHE A 106 27.14 9.49 32.68
N ASP A 107 27.77 8.77 31.73
CA ASP A 107 28.93 7.91 31.98
C ASP A 107 30.15 8.70 32.49
N ARG A 108 30.18 10.02 32.24
CA ARG A 108 31.21 10.95 32.78
C ARG A 108 30.83 11.62 34.10
N GLY A 109 29.67 11.31 34.68
CA GLY A 109 29.17 11.95 35.89
C GLY A 109 28.66 13.39 35.67
N LEU A 110 28.51 13.84 34.42
CA LEU A 110 28.09 15.20 34.07
C LEU A 110 26.55 15.33 34.06
N TYR A 111 25.89 14.94 35.16
CA TYR A 111 24.43 14.75 35.24
C TYR A 111 23.62 16.02 34.93
N ASN A 112 24.11 17.21 35.31
CA ASN A 112 23.43 18.47 34.97
C ASN A 112 23.42 18.74 33.45
N GLN A 113 24.49 18.37 32.75
CA GLN A 113 24.56 18.49 31.29
C GLN A 113 23.69 17.41 30.62
N CYS A 114 23.72 16.18 31.15
CA CYS A 114 22.83 15.09 30.73
C CYS A 114 21.36 15.54 30.79
N ASN A 115 20.89 16.08 31.91
CA ASN A 115 19.54 16.61 32.06
C ASN A 115 19.18 17.67 31.02
N LYS A 116 20.12 18.55 30.63
CA LYS A 116 19.88 19.54 29.58
C LYS A 116 19.60 18.89 28.21
N MET A 117 20.34 17.81 27.90
CA MET A 117 20.13 17.08 26.64
C MET A 117 18.81 16.27 26.66
N LEU A 118 18.51 15.59 27.78
CA LEU A 118 17.23 14.87 27.96
C LEU A 118 16.02 15.80 27.81
N LYS A 119 16.06 17.03 28.36
CA LYS A 119 15.01 18.04 28.16
C LYS A 119 14.81 18.40 26.69
N LYS A 120 15.89 18.51 25.90
CA LYS A 120 15.77 18.75 24.44
C LYS A 120 15.15 17.56 23.72
N ALA A 121 15.64 16.34 24.01
CA ALA A 121 15.10 15.09 23.48
C ALA A 121 13.60 14.97 23.79
N ARG A 122 13.20 15.20 25.05
CA ARG A 122 11.82 15.13 25.54
C ARG A 122 10.89 16.09 24.79
N LYS A 123 11.31 17.35 24.62
CA LYS A 123 10.52 18.35 23.87
C LYS A 123 10.23 17.89 22.43
N LEU A 124 11.22 17.29 21.78
CA LEU A 124 11.05 16.77 20.41
C LEU A 124 10.20 15.51 20.39
N ALA A 125 10.43 14.56 21.30
CA ALA A 125 9.66 13.32 21.40
C ALA A 125 8.17 13.61 21.67
N HIS A 126 7.87 14.56 22.55
CA HIS A 126 6.51 15.01 22.82
C HIS A 126 5.86 15.65 21.58
N LYS A 127 6.58 16.53 20.87
CA LYS A 127 6.05 17.17 19.65
C LYS A 127 5.73 16.17 18.55
N ASN A 128 6.52 15.10 18.43
CA ASN A 128 6.35 14.05 17.41
C ASN A 128 5.40 12.93 17.86
N ASP A 129 4.90 12.97 19.09
CA ASP A 129 4.15 11.87 19.73
C ASP A 129 4.90 10.52 19.57
N ASN A 130 6.24 10.53 19.78
CA ASN A 130 7.07 9.34 19.71
C ASN A 130 7.22 8.73 21.11
N LEU A 131 6.31 7.81 21.45
CA LEU A 131 6.22 7.23 22.79
C LEU A 131 7.39 6.30 23.12
N GLU A 132 7.92 5.57 22.14
CA GLU A 132 9.06 4.66 22.33
C GLU A 132 10.32 5.43 22.74
N LEU A 133 10.63 6.51 22.02
CA LEU A 133 11.77 7.38 22.38
C LEU A 133 11.49 8.15 23.68
N MET A 134 10.24 8.54 23.95
CA MET A 134 9.84 9.12 25.23
C MET A 134 10.12 8.16 26.40
N LEU A 135 9.77 6.88 26.24
CA LEU A 135 10.06 5.86 27.27
C LEU A 135 11.57 5.71 27.53
N GLU A 136 12.38 5.75 26.48
CA GLU A 136 13.84 5.68 26.59
C GLU A 136 14.41 6.89 27.35
N ILE A 137 13.93 8.11 27.02
CA ILE A 137 14.26 9.34 27.72
C ILE A 137 13.88 9.25 29.21
N LEU A 138 12.65 8.83 29.51
CA LEU A 138 12.16 8.70 30.89
C LEU A 138 12.96 7.67 31.71
N LYS A 139 13.42 6.59 31.08
CA LYS A 139 14.31 5.60 31.72
C LYS A 139 15.64 6.25 32.12
N MET A 140 16.24 7.08 31.26
CA MET A 140 17.45 7.81 31.58
C MET A 140 17.21 8.90 32.64
N GLU A 141 16.12 9.65 32.58
CA GLU A 141 15.74 10.61 33.63
C GLU A 141 15.66 9.95 35.00
N LYS A 142 15.07 8.72 35.09
CA LYS A 142 15.06 7.94 36.35
C LYS A 142 16.45 7.58 36.83
N GLN A 143 17.38 7.22 35.92
CA GLN A 143 18.76 6.92 36.29
C GLN A 143 19.47 8.16 36.85
N VAL A 144 19.28 9.33 36.24
CA VAL A 144 19.86 10.60 36.74
C VAL A 144 19.29 10.96 38.10
N VAL A 145 17.98 10.82 38.29
CA VAL A 145 17.33 11.07 39.59
C VAL A 145 17.85 10.12 40.66
N ALA A 146 18.12 8.86 40.35
CA ALA A 146 18.65 7.87 41.27
C ALA A 146 20.10 8.19 41.77
N GLN A 147 20.82 9.08 41.08
CA GLN A 147 22.14 9.53 41.57
C GLN A 147 22.07 10.53 42.73
N GLY A 148 20.88 10.98 43.15
CA GLY A 148 20.68 11.84 44.31
C GLY A 148 21.28 13.25 44.18
N ILE A 149 21.51 13.71 42.96
CA ILE A 149 22.14 15.01 42.68
C ILE A 149 21.11 16.12 42.67
N GLY A 150 20.94 16.72 43.80
CA GLY A 150 19.97 17.74 44.13
C GLY A 150 18.87 17.16 45.04
N ASN A 151 18.40 17.95 46.00
CA ASN A 151 17.22 17.62 46.81
C ASN A 151 16.00 17.50 45.89
N GLU A 152 15.84 16.34 45.22
CA GLU A 152 14.75 16.13 44.30
C GLU A 152 13.44 15.99 45.10
N ASN A 153 12.53 16.92 44.87
CA ASN A 153 11.19 16.89 45.46
C ASN A 153 10.51 15.55 45.16
N PRO A 154 9.99 14.81 46.17
CA PRO A 154 9.27 13.56 46.01
C PRO A 154 8.14 13.63 44.94
N ASP A 155 7.53 14.77 44.76
CA ASP A 155 6.47 14.99 43.73
C ASP A 155 7.04 14.83 42.31
N LYS A 156 8.27 15.28 42.08
CA LYS A 156 8.95 15.13 40.78
C LYS A 156 9.27 13.66 40.47
N VAL A 157 9.73 12.94 41.50
CA VAL A 157 9.98 11.48 41.39
C VAL A 157 8.67 10.74 41.03
N ASN A 158 7.60 11.02 41.75
CA ASN A 158 6.29 10.42 41.52
C ASN A 158 5.74 10.79 40.13
N ALA A 159 5.95 12.03 39.67
CA ALA A 159 5.53 12.46 38.33
C ALA A 159 6.23 11.63 37.23
N ILE A 160 7.54 11.40 37.31
CA ILE A 160 8.28 10.57 36.34
C ILE A 160 7.77 9.11 36.38
N ILE A 161 7.55 8.56 37.57
CA ILE A 161 7.03 7.18 37.72
C ILE A 161 5.66 7.03 37.09
N ASN A 162 4.75 7.97 37.33
CA ASN A 162 3.40 7.95 36.78
C ASN A 162 3.42 8.12 35.24
N GLU A 163 4.27 9.00 34.73
CA GLU A 163 4.43 9.20 33.28
C GLU A 163 4.97 7.95 32.58
N VAL A 164 5.95 7.25 33.21
CA VAL A 164 6.43 5.96 32.67
C VAL A 164 5.31 4.94 32.58
N LYS A 165 4.43 4.88 33.59
CA LYS A 165 3.26 3.96 33.56
C LYS A 165 2.29 4.33 32.42
N ASP A 166 1.98 5.63 32.28
CA ASP A 166 1.08 6.11 31.23
C ASP A 166 1.64 5.81 29.83
N VAL A 167 2.91 6.16 29.58
CA VAL A 167 3.60 5.88 28.31
C VAL A 167 3.63 4.39 27.99
N ASN A 168 3.93 3.51 28.98
CA ASN A 168 3.91 2.06 28.76
C ASN A 168 2.50 1.57 28.40
N ASN A 169 1.46 2.06 29.07
CA ASN A 169 0.09 1.67 28.74
C ASN A 169 -0.29 2.07 27.31
N ARG A 170 0.07 3.28 26.87
CA ARG A 170 -0.15 3.75 25.50
C ARG A 170 0.62 2.94 24.47
N ILE A 171 1.88 2.63 24.75
CA ILE A 171 2.69 1.73 23.89
C ILE A 171 2.04 0.35 23.78
N ASN A 172 1.55 -0.21 24.89
CA ASN A 172 0.86 -1.49 24.87
C ASN A 172 -0.43 -1.45 24.03
N ASN A 173 -1.21 -0.36 24.13
CA ASN A 173 -2.38 -0.16 23.29
C ASN A 173 -2.01 -0.15 21.79
N ILE A 174 -1.00 0.64 21.42
CA ILE A 174 -0.52 0.73 20.02
C ILE A 174 -0.03 -0.63 19.53
N ASN A 175 0.75 -1.36 20.34
CA ASN A 175 1.26 -2.68 19.97
C ASN A 175 0.12 -3.70 19.78
N THR A 176 -0.88 -3.69 20.65
CA THR A 176 -2.06 -4.54 20.51
C THR A 176 -2.79 -4.26 19.19
N LEU A 177 -3.05 -2.99 18.88
CA LEU A 177 -3.68 -2.58 17.63
C LEU A 177 -2.81 -2.94 16.40
N SER A 178 -1.50 -2.73 16.49
CA SER A 178 -0.55 -3.10 15.44
C SER A 178 -0.55 -4.61 15.16
N ASN A 179 -0.58 -5.44 16.20
CA ASN A 179 -0.63 -6.91 16.06
C ASN A 179 -1.92 -7.36 15.34
N ILE A 180 -3.05 -6.76 15.67
CA ILE A 180 -4.32 -7.01 14.97
C ILE A 180 -4.18 -6.63 13.48
N LEU A 181 -3.64 -5.45 13.19
CA LEU A 181 -3.46 -4.95 11.84
C LEU A 181 -2.55 -5.86 11.01
N VAL A 182 -1.42 -6.31 11.56
CA VAL A 182 -0.49 -7.23 10.89
C VAL A 182 -1.20 -8.53 10.50
N ARG A 183 -2.04 -9.09 11.38
CA ARG A 183 -2.79 -10.31 11.09
C ARG A 183 -3.85 -10.09 10.02
N LEU A 184 -4.63 -9.01 10.10
CA LEU A 184 -5.60 -8.65 9.07
C LEU A 184 -4.95 -8.43 7.70
N ASN A 185 -3.82 -7.73 7.65
CA ASN A 185 -3.08 -7.50 6.42
C ASN A 185 -2.51 -8.81 5.83
N ASN A 186 -2.01 -9.70 6.66
CA ASN A 186 -1.51 -11.01 6.20
C ASN A 186 -2.63 -11.82 5.54
N TRP A 187 -3.81 -11.88 6.17
CA TRP A 187 -4.98 -12.53 5.59
C TRP A 187 -5.38 -11.88 4.26
N TYR A 188 -5.50 -10.53 4.24
CA TYR A 188 -5.90 -9.81 3.03
C TYR A 188 -4.91 -9.99 1.86
N VAL A 189 -3.62 -10.01 2.13
CA VAL A 189 -2.60 -10.19 1.08
C VAL A 189 -2.69 -11.59 0.46
N LYS A 190 -3.06 -12.58 1.26
CA LYS A 190 -3.20 -13.97 0.82
C LYS A 190 -4.52 -14.17 0.06
N THR A 191 -5.65 -13.90 0.69
CA THR A 191 -6.98 -14.32 0.20
C THR A 191 -7.76 -13.21 -0.52
N GLY A 192 -7.34 -11.94 -0.40
CA GLY A 192 -8.13 -10.80 -0.81
C GLY A 192 -9.27 -10.51 0.18
N PHE A 193 -10.43 -10.14 -0.31
CA PHE A 193 -11.60 -9.89 0.54
C PHE A 193 -12.24 -11.19 1.05
N VAL A 194 -12.85 -11.12 2.25
CA VAL A 194 -13.63 -12.25 2.79
C VAL A 194 -14.80 -12.57 1.88
N ARG A 195 -14.94 -13.84 1.45
CA ARG A 195 -15.96 -14.30 0.51
C ARG A 195 -16.82 -15.44 1.04
N LYS A 196 -16.49 -16.03 2.21
CA LYS A 196 -17.19 -17.15 2.84
C LYS A 196 -17.66 -16.79 4.23
N GLU A 197 -18.83 -17.34 4.62
CA GLU A 197 -19.45 -17.09 5.92
C GLU A 197 -18.60 -17.56 7.08
N GLU A 198 -18.09 -18.80 6.99
CA GLU A 198 -17.24 -19.39 8.02
C GLU A 198 -16.03 -18.52 8.33
N TYR A 199 -15.38 -18.03 7.27
CA TYR A 199 -14.22 -17.15 7.41
C TYR A 199 -14.59 -15.75 7.94
N LEU A 200 -15.77 -15.23 7.58
CA LEU A 200 -16.29 -13.99 8.14
C LEU A 200 -16.49 -14.11 9.66
N GLU A 201 -17.09 -15.21 10.12
CA GLU A 201 -17.32 -15.44 11.55
C GLU A 201 -15.99 -15.62 12.31
N GLU A 202 -15.00 -16.30 11.72
CA GLU A 202 -13.64 -16.39 12.28
C GLU A 202 -13.01 -14.99 12.46
N VAL A 203 -13.09 -14.15 11.43
CA VAL A 203 -12.55 -12.77 11.46
C VAL A 203 -13.28 -11.91 12.50
N LYS A 204 -14.62 -11.99 12.57
CA LYS A 204 -15.42 -11.28 13.58
C LYS A 204 -15.06 -11.72 15.00
N LYS A 205 -14.96 -13.04 15.23
CA LYS A 205 -14.55 -13.61 16.52
C LYS A 205 -13.16 -13.10 16.90
N PHE A 206 -12.21 -13.14 15.97
CA PHE A 206 -10.85 -12.63 16.20
C PHE A 206 -10.87 -11.16 16.63
N ILE A 207 -11.57 -10.30 15.90
CA ILE A 207 -11.66 -8.86 16.25
C ILE A 207 -12.32 -8.68 17.60
N LYS A 208 -13.44 -9.35 17.88
CA LYS A 208 -14.16 -9.25 19.17
C LYS A 208 -13.27 -9.66 20.36
N THR A 209 -12.43 -10.66 20.20
CA THR A 209 -11.57 -11.17 21.29
C THR A 209 -10.24 -10.41 21.42
N SER A 210 -9.75 -9.80 20.34
CA SER A 210 -8.43 -9.14 20.31
C SER A 210 -8.50 -7.63 20.50
N MET A 211 -9.64 -7.00 20.16
CA MET A 211 -9.80 -5.54 20.24
C MET A 211 -10.04 -5.12 21.69
N PRO A 212 -9.15 -4.31 22.28
CA PRO A 212 -9.39 -3.74 23.61
C PRO A 212 -10.55 -2.75 23.60
N SER A 213 -11.17 -2.59 24.76
CA SER A 213 -12.15 -1.51 24.97
C SER A 213 -11.41 -0.20 25.22
N PHE A 214 -11.68 0.82 24.40
CA PHE A 214 -11.09 2.15 24.54
C PHE A 214 -12.16 3.22 24.76
N ASP A 215 -11.85 4.19 25.62
CA ASP A 215 -12.50 5.50 25.55
C ASP A 215 -11.76 6.34 24.48
N GLU A 216 -12.39 6.50 23.32
CA GLU A 216 -11.78 7.21 22.16
C GLU A 216 -11.36 8.65 22.52
N LYS A 217 -12.03 9.28 23.50
CA LYS A 217 -11.71 10.67 23.91
C LYS A 217 -10.37 10.78 24.63
N SER A 218 -10.00 9.73 25.38
CA SER A 218 -8.78 9.70 26.18
C SER A 218 -7.54 9.30 25.36
N LEU A 219 -7.72 8.78 24.14
CA LEU A 219 -6.63 8.30 23.31
C LEU A 219 -5.79 9.45 22.73
N SER A 220 -4.47 9.25 22.71
CA SER A 220 -3.51 10.12 22.02
C SER A 220 -3.70 10.08 20.51
N PHE A 221 -3.01 10.99 19.80
CA PHE A 221 -3.01 11.00 18.33
C PHE A 221 -2.63 9.63 17.74
N ASN A 222 -1.52 9.03 18.20
CA ASN A 222 -1.05 7.74 17.68
C ASN A 222 -1.99 6.59 18.00
N GLU A 223 -2.58 6.57 19.18
CA GLU A 223 -3.56 5.54 19.55
C GLU A 223 -4.80 5.64 18.65
N LYS A 224 -5.36 6.85 18.43
CA LYS A 224 -6.47 7.08 17.50
C LYS A 224 -6.12 6.67 16.08
N LEU A 225 -4.93 7.06 15.62
CA LEU A 225 -4.46 6.73 14.29
C LEU A 225 -4.41 5.20 14.06
N ASN A 226 -3.85 4.45 15.02
CA ASN A 226 -3.80 2.99 14.95
C ASN A 226 -5.19 2.36 15.06
N LEU A 227 -6.05 2.88 15.95
CA LEU A 227 -7.43 2.42 16.11
C LEU A 227 -8.23 2.57 14.80
N TYR A 228 -8.16 3.74 14.16
CA TYR A 228 -8.85 3.98 12.90
C TYR A 228 -8.29 3.11 11.77
N ASN A 229 -6.98 2.92 11.72
CA ASN A 229 -6.35 2.04 10.73
C ASN A 229 -6.82 0.59 10.86
N VAL A 230 -6.90 0.06 12.09
CA VAL A 230 -7.43 -1.30 12.34
C VAL A 230 -8.89 -1.42 11.91
N HIS A 231 -9.73 -0.45 12.28
CA HIS A 231 -11.14 -0.46 11.88
C HIS A 231 -11.29 -0.39 10.35
N VAL A 232 -10.52 0.47 9.69
CA VAL A 232 -10.53 0.56 8.23
C VAL A 232 -10.11 -0.76 7.60
N ALA A 233 -9.01 -1.35 8.07
CA ALA A 233 -8.54 -2.63 7.56
C ALA A 233 -9.57 -3.75 7.76
N TYR A 234 -10.17 -3.84 8.94
CA TYR A 234 -11.21 -4.81 9.27
C TYR A 234 -12.43 -4.66 8.38
N TYR A 235 -13.02 -3.44 8.33
CA TYR A 235 -14.24 -3.21 7.56
C TYR A 235 -14.03 -3.32 6.06
N GLN A 236 -12.88 -2.90 5.53
CA GLN A 236 -12.53 -3.17 4.13
C GLN A 236 -12.40 -4.66 3.86
N PHE A 237 -11.75 -5.41 4.75
CA PHE A 237 -11.54 -6.85 4.60
C PHE A 237 -12.85 -7.63 4.54
N ILE A 238 -13.81 -7.28 5.39
CA ILE A 238 -15.16 -7.88 5.39
C ILE A 238 -16.14 -7.21 4.39
N GLN A 239 -15.68 -6.22 3.63
CA GLN A 239 -16.42 -5.46 2.63
C GLN A 239 -17.61 -4.64 3.18
N ASP A 240 -17.57 -4.24 4.46
CA ASP A 240 -18.47 -3.23 5.02
C ASP A 240 -17.92 -1.84 4.69
N PHE A 241 -18.15 -1.39 3.46
CA PHE A 241 -17.59 -0.12 2.99
C PHE A 241 -18.23 1.10 3.65
N GLY A 242 -19.43 0.98 4.24
CA GLY A 242 -20.07 2.04 5.01
C GLY A 242 -19.28 2.38 6.28
N ASN A 243 -18.96 1.37 7.08
CA ASN A 243 -18.11 1.55 8.26
C ASN A 243 -16.65 1.84 7.91
N ALA A 244 -16.12 1.24 6.82
CA ALA A 244 -14.78 1.58 6.32
C ALA A 244 -14.67 3.07 5.97
N TYR A 245 -15.68 3.64 5.29
CA TYR A 245 -15.76 5.07 4.98
C TYR A 245 -15.75 5.94 6.25
N LYS A 246 -16.60 5.58 7.25
CA LYS A 246 -16.69 6.31 8.52
C LYS A 246 -15.32 6.42 9.21
N TYR A 247 -14.60 5.30 9.32
CA TYR A 247 -13.31 5.30 10.01
C TYR A 247 -12.17 5.88 9.15
N ALA A 248 -12.20 5.71 7.84
CA ALA A 248 -11.24 6.36 6.94
C ALA A 248 -11.41 7.88 6.93
N HIS A 249 -12.64 8.38 7.01
CA HIS A 249 -12.93 9.81 7.18
C HIS A 249 -12.38 10.33 8.51
N LYS A 250 -12.63 9.63 9.64
CA LYS A 250 -12.05 9.98 10.94
C LYS A 250 -10.52 9.98 10.90
N TRP A 251 -9.91 9.04 10.17
CA TRP A 251 -8.47 8.99 10.01
C TRP A 251 -7.92 10.22 9.30
N VAL A 252 -8.51 10.62 8.17
CA VAL A 252 -8.07 11.82 7.43
C VAL A 252 -8.35 13.07 8.25
N GLN A 253 -9.54 13.19 8.88
CA GLN A 253 -9.93 14.30 9.75
C GLN A 253 -8.95 14.48 10.93
N LEU A 254 -8.42 13.39 11.50
CA LEU A 254 -7.42 13.46 12.56
C LEU A 254 -6.16 14.25 12.13
N PHE A 255 -5.75 14.14 10.88
CA PHE A 255 -4.64 14.93 10.35
C PHE A 255 -5.04 16.36 10.01
N ASP A 256 -6.30 16.60 9.62
CA ASP A 256 -6.82 17.96 9.42
C ASP A 256 -6.91 18.72 10.75
N ASP A 257 -7.25 18.03 11.85
CA ASP A 257 -7.26 18.58 13.22
C ASP A 257 -5.84 18.81 13.77
N PHE A 258 -4.86 18.02 13.32
CA PHE A 258 -3.45 18.09 13.76
C PHE A 258 -2.49 18.18 12.56
N PRO A 259 -2.48 19.27 11.78
CA PRO A 259 -1.74 19.38 10.53
C PRO A 259 -0.22 19.26 10.70
N ASP A 260 0.32 19.63 11.86
CA ASP A 260 1.75 19.43 12.18
C ASP A 260 2.18 17.96 12.12
N GLN A 261 1.24 17.01 12.34
CA GLN A 261 1.55 15.58 12.30
C GLN A 261 1.74 15.04 10.87
N ILE A 262 1.29 15.76 9.83
CA ILE A 262 1.42 15.35 8.44
C ILE A 262 2.90 15.15 8.06
N GLN A 263 3.76 16.11 8.44
CA GLN A 263 5.20 16.04 8.14
C GLN A 263 5.92 14.86 8.83
N PHE A 264 5.45 14.46 10.03
CA PHE A 264 6.07 13.38 10.80
C PHE A 264 5.53 12.00 10.42
N LYS A 265 4.28 11.94 9.94
CA LYS A 265 3.55 10.70 9.64
C LYS A 265 2.93 10.73 8.24
N SER A 266 3.67 11.31 7.27
CA SER A 266 3.22 11.50 5.89
C SER A 266 2.75 10.21 5.23
N ILE A 267 3.42 9.08 5.48
CA ILE A 267 3.01 7.76 4.98
C ILE A 267 1.62 7.38 5.50
N MET A 268 1.33 7.64 6.78
CA MET A 268 0.03 7.31 7.37
C MET A 268 -1.07 8.25 6.86
N TYR A 269 -0.75 9.53 6.64
CA TYR A 269 -1.66 10.47 6.01
C TYR A 269 -2.05 10.02 4.58
N ILE A 270 -1.07 9.69 3.75
CA ILE A 270 -1.27 9.19 2.39
C ILE A 270 -2.10 7.90 2.39
N ARG A 271 -1.84 6.97 3.31
CA ARG A 271 -2.61 5.73 3.47
C ARG A 271 -4.06 6.01 3.91
N GLY A 272 -4.28 6.98 4.79
CA GLY A 272 -5.61 7.39 5.21
C GLY A 272 -6.45 7.91 4.04
N ILE A 273 -5.89 8.80 3.22
CA ILE A 273 -6.53 9.32 2.00
C ILE A 273 -6.81 8.18 1.02
N HIS A 274 -5.84 7.29 0.78
CA HIS A 274 -6.03 6.12 -0.08
C HIS A 274 -7.18 5.22 0.40
N SER A 275 -7.26 4.96 1.70
CA SER A 275 -8.33 4.14 2.29
C SER A 275 -9.71 4.80 2.15
N LEU A 276 -9.77 6.13 2.32
CA LEU A 276 -10.99 6.91 2.11
C LEU A 276 -11.44 6.83 0.65
N LEU A 277 -10.52 6.96 -0.30
CA LEU A 277 -10.79 6.83 -1.74
C LEU A 277 -11.30 5.43 -2.11
N ILE A 278 -10.78 4.36 -1.51
CA ILE A 278 -11.31 3.00 -1.72
C ILE A 278 -12.78 2.94 -1.30
N ALA A 279 -13.11 3.44 -0.11
CA ALA A 279 -14.47 3.39 0.41
C ALA A 279 -15.42 4.28 -0.42
N GLN A 280 -15.01 5.49 -0.79
CA GLN A 280 -15.78 6.40 -1.65
C GLN A 280 -16.06 5.78 -3.02
N ASN A 281 -15.05 5.13 -3.62
CA ASN A 281 -15.21 4.42 -4.89
C ASN A 281 -16.26 3.30 -4.78
N LYS A 282 -16.18 2.47 -3.74
CA LYS A 282 -17.12 1.36 -3.52
C LYS A 282 -18.54 1.82 -3.20
N LEU A 283 -18.69 2.97 -2.54
CA LEU A 283 -19.96 3.60 -2.25
C LEU A 283 -20.48 4.50 -3.38
N MET A 284 -19.76 4.58 -4.50
CA MET A 284 -20.10 5.41 -5.66
C MET A 284 -20.24 6.92 -5.32
N LYS A 285 -19.51 7.42 -4.31
CA LYS A 285 -19.53 8.82 -3.88
C LYS A 285 -18.65 9.69 -4.79
N TYR A 286 -19.14 9.96 -5.99
CA TYR A 286 -18.34 10.54 -7.08
C TYR A 286 -17.70 11.88 -6.72
N GLN A 287 -18.49 12.86 -6.22
CA GLN A 287 -17.98 14.20 -5.95
C GLN A 287 -16.93 14.20 -4.84
N GLU A 288 -17.20 13.45 -3.75
CA GLU A 288 -16.25 13.30 -2.66
C GLU A 288 -14.96 12.61 -3.14
N PHE A 289 -15.10 11.59 -3.99
CA PHE A 289 -13.96 10.87 -4.57
C PHE A 289 -13.05 11.79 -5.41
N VAL A 290 -13.63 12.68 -6.24
CA VAL A 290 -12.86 13.64 -7.04
C VAL A 290 -12.10 14.61 -6.13
N ASN A 291 -12.78 15.18 -5.12
CA ASN A 291 -12.16 16.11 -4.17
C ASN A 291 -11.04 15.44 -3.37
N THR A 292 -11.27 14.21 -2.91
CA THR A 292 -10.26 13.44 -2.15
C THR A 292 -9.08 13.02 -3.04
N THR A 293 -9.32 12.73 -4.33
CA THR A 293 -8.23 12.45 -5.30
C THR A 293 -7.35 13.69 -5.49
N GLN A 294 -7.95 14.88 -5.56
CA GLN A 294 -7.18 16.13 -5.62
C GLN A 294 -6.36 16.32 -4.33
N LYS A 295 -6.96 16.10 -3.15
CA LYS A 295 -6.23 16.13 -1.87
C LYS A 295 -5.02 15.18 -1.84
N LEU A 296 -5.11 14.01 -2.49
CA LEU A 296 -3.98 13.09 -2.62
C LEU A 296 -2.88 13.63 -3.52
N LYS A 297 -3.23 14.32 -4.61
CA LYS A 297 -2.27 14.96 -5.51
C LYS A 297 -1.57 16.15 -4.83
N ASP A 298 -2.30 16.93 -4.07
CA ASP A 298 -1.79 18.11 -3.37
C ASP A 298 -0.72 17.75 -2.30
N VAL A 299 -0.60 16.46 -1.95
CA VAL A 299 0.47 16.00 -1.03
C VAL A 299 1.87 16.31 -1.56
N TYR A 300 2.07 16.39 -2.88
CA TYR A 300 3.35 16.80 -3.48
C TYR A 300 3.79 18.21 -3.06
N ASP A 301 2.82 19.07 -2.76
CA ASP A 301 3.03 20.51 -2.50
C ASP A 301 2.97 20.84 -0.99
N ILE A 302 2.72 19.86 -0.10
CA ILE A 302 2.65 20.12 1.34
C ILE A 302 4.05 20.40 1.89
N PRO A 303 4.30 21.60 2.47
CA PRO A 303 5.58 21.95 3.06
C PRO A 303 5.96 20.99 4.20
N GLY A 304 7.21 20.56 4.23
CA GLY A 304 7.75 19.71 5.29
C GLY A 304 7.62 18.20 5.03
N ILE A 305 6.91 17.75 4.00
CA ILE A 305 6.96 16.36 3.55
C ILE A 305 8.25 16.14 2.76
N GLU A 306 9.10 15.24 3.24
CA GLU A 306 10.27 14.80 2.49
C GLU A 306 9.85 13.77 1.43
N LEU A 307 9.79 14.20 0.17
CA LEU A 307 9.43 13.36 -0.97
C LEU A 307 10.58 12.42 -1.35
N ASN A 308 10.89 11.46 -0.47
CA ASN A 308 11.82 10.37 -0.76
C ASN A 308 11.24 9.39 -1.79
N GLU A 309 12.06 8.47 -2.30
CA GLU A 309 11.64 7.51 -3.32
C GLU A 309 10.43 6.65 -2.91
N ASN A 310 10.36 6.23 -1.65
CA ASN A 310 9.26 5.42 -1.14
C ASN A 310 7.94 6.21 -1.16
N ILE A 311 7.94 7.48 -0.73
CA ILE A 311 6.75 8.35 -0.78
C ILE A 311 6.36 8.64 -2.23
N ARG A 312 7.33 8.91 -3.13
CA ARG A 312 7.05 9.10 -4.56
C ARG A 312 6.42 7.87 -5.19
N ALA A 313 6.97 6.68 -4.94
CA ALA A 313 6.40 5.43 -5.43
C ALA A 313 5.00 5.15 -4.88
N MET A 314 4.77 5.47 -3.60
CA MET A 314 3.46 5.34 -2.96
C MET A 314 2.43 6.32 -3.55
N LEU A 315 2.79 7.57 -3.73
CA LEU A 315 1.92 8.58 -4.36
C LEU A 315 1.61 8.22 -5.81
N PHE A 316 2.62 7.86 -6.60
CA PHE A 316 2.43 7.37 -7.96
C PHE A 316 1.43 6.22 -7.99
N LYS A 317 1.64 5.19 -7.16
CA LYS A 317 0.76 4.03 -7.06
C LYS A 317 -0.69 4.44 -6.76
N TYR A 318 -0.89 5.22 -5.72
CA TYR A 318 -2.24 5.52 -5.25
C TYR A 318 -2.96 6.51 -6.17
N ILE A 319 -2.28 7.54 -6.66
CA ILE A 319 -2.86 8.48 -7.63
C ILE A 319 -3.26 7.73 -8.89
N THR A 320 -2.38 6.92 -9.46
CA THR A 320 -2.64 6.16 -10.69
C THR A 320 -3.83 5.22 -10.52
N ILE A 321 -3.89 4.46 -9.42
CA ILE A 321 -4.99 3.51 -9.21
C ILE A 321 -6.33 4.23 -9.04
N HIS A 322 -6.34 5.41 -8.42
CA HIS A 322 -7.57 6.18 -8.23
C HIS A 322 -7.97 6.96 -9.50
N GLU A 323 -7.03 7.40 -10.32
CA GLU A 323 -7.35 7.91 -11.65
C GLU A 323 -8.00 6.82 -12.53
N ILE A 324 -7.47 5.59 -12.52
CA ILE A 324 -8.12 4.46 -13.18
C ILE A 324 -9.53 4.22 -12.60
N ASN A 325 -9.69 4.25 -11.28
CA ASN A 325 -11.00 4.10 -10.63
C ASN A 325 -11.99 5.20 -11.05
N ARG A 326 -11.54 6.42 -11.29
CA ARG A 326 -12.37 7.52 -11.77
C ARG A 326 -12.99 7.20 -13.13
N TYR A 327 -12.24 6.60 -14.04
CA TYR A 327 -12.74 6.16 -15.32
C TYR A 327 -13.76 5.01 -15.20
N PHE A 328 -13.56 4.09 -14.26
CA PHE A 328 -14.58 3.07 -13.94
C PHE A 328 -15.88 3.70 -13.39
N LEU A 329 -15.76 4.67 -12.49
CA LEU A 329 -16.95 5.35 -11.93
C LEU A 329 -17.75 6.13 -12.98
N THR A 330 -17.11 6.65 -14.01
CA THR A 330 -17.76 7.43 -15.08
C THR A 330 -18.13 6.57 -16.29
N GLY A 331 -17.56 5.36 -16.42
CA GLY A 331 -17.69 4.53 -17.60
C GLY A 331 -16.94 5.05 -18.83
N ASP A 332 -15.95 5.93 -18.66
CA ASP A 332 -15.15 6.46 -19.76
C ASP A 332 -13.90 5.60 -19.98
N PHE A 333 -14.10 4.40 -20.53
CA PHE A 333 -13.01 3.44 -20.73
C PHE A 333 -12.02 3.87 -21.80
N THR A 334 -12.50 4.49 -22.89
CA THR A 334 -11.64 5.01 -23.97
C THR A 334 -10.68 6.09 -23.43
N GLY A 335 -11.18 7.02 -22.62
CA GLY A 335 -10.34 7.98 -21.89
C GLY A 335 -9.36 7.29 -20.92
N GLY A 336 -9.81 6.22 -20.25
CA GLY A 336 -8.99 5.42 -19.36
C GLY A 336 -7.82 4.71 -20.05
N ILE A 337 -8.00 4.23 -21.28
CA ILE A 337 -6.92 3.63 -22.09
C ILE A 337 -5.84 4.67 -22.40
N SER A 338 -6.23 5.90 -22.73
CA SER A 338 -5.27 6.98 -22.94
C SER A 338 -4.39 7.24 -21.71
N LEU A 339 -4.95 7.10 -20.51
CA LEU A 339 -4.18 7.12 -19.26
C LEU A 339 -3.25 5.90 -19.15
N VAL A 340 -3.77 4.68 -19.41
CA VAL A 340 -2.98 3.44 -19.34
C VAL A 340 -1.73 3.54 -20.21
N THR A 341 -1.86 4.01 -21.45
CA THR A 341 -0.72 4.17 -22.38
C THR A 341 0.35 5.14 -21.84
N LYS A 342 -0.07 6.19 -21.11
CA LYS A 342 0.87 7.13 -20.49
C LYS A 342 1.63 6.51 -19.32
N ILE A 343 0.94 5.76 -18.47
CA ILE A 343 1.53 5.19 -17.28
C ILE A 343 2.28 3.87 -17.53
N GLU A 344 2.10 3.22 -18.68
CA GLU A 344 2.73 1.94 -19.00
C GLU A 344 4.26 2.04 -18.93
N ARG A 345 4.85 3.11 -19.45
CA ARG A 345 6.29 3.38 -19.37
C ARG A 345 6.76 3.59 -17.91
N ASP A 346 5.98 4.32 -17.13
CA ASP A 346 6.29 4.58 -15.72
C ASP A 346 6.08 3.32 -14.88
N LEU A 347 5.09 2.48 -15.25
CA LEU A 347 4.82 1.22 -14.56
C LEU A 347 6.04 0.30 -14.58
N ASP A 348 6.72 0.17 -15.72
CA ASP A 348 7.93 -0.65 -15.86
C ASP A 348 9.06 -0.17 -14.93
N GLN A 349 9.18 1.14 -14.68
CA GLN A 349 10.16 1.70 -13.74
C GLN A 349 9.81 1.44 -12.27
N PHE A 350 8.52 1.33 -11.95
CA PHE A 350 8.03 1.20 -10.58
C PHE A 350 7.60 -0.23 -10.20
N VAL A 351 7.46 -1.16 -11.15
CA VAL A 351 6.99 -2.54 -10.89
C VAL A 351 7.75 -3.20 -9.76
N ASP A 352 9.09 -3.12 -9.78
CA ASP A 352 9.94 -3.71 -8.73
C ASP A 352 9.74 -3.05 -7.36
N LYS A 353 9.38 -1.75 -7.33
CA LYS A 353 9.14 -0.97 -6.11
C LYS A 353 7.70 -1.11 -5.59
N LEU A 354 6.74 -1.46 -6.46
CA LEU A 354 5.32 -1.60 -6.10
C LEU A 354 5.02 -2.86 -5.31
N GLY A 355 5.84 -3.88 -5.44
CA GLY A 355 5.63 -5.22 -4.91
C GLY A 355 4.56 -6.01 -5.67
N LYS A 356 4.74 -7.33 -5.76
CA LYS A 356 3.93 -8.25 -6.57
C LYS A 356 2.42 -8.14 -6.35
N HIS A 357 1.97 -8.00 -5.09
CA HIS A 357 0.57 -7.80 -4.73
C HIS A 357 -0.08 -6.60 -5.46
N SER A 358 0.60 -5.46 -5.48
CA SER A 358 0.09 -4.24 -6.13
C SER A 358 0.12 -4.36 -7.65
N THR A 359 1.16 -4.98 -8.19
CA THR A 359 1.32 -5.21 -9.65
C THR A 359 0.19 -6.04 -10.22
N ILE A 360 -0.20 -7.13 -9.54
CA ILE A 360 -1.34 -7.98 -9.93
C ILE A 360 -2.64 -7.16 -9.98
N ILE A 361 -2.88 -6.28 -9.00
CA ILE A 361 -4.06 -5.40 -8.99
C ILE A 361 -4.04 -4.43 -10.18
N PHE A 362 -2.87 -3.85 -10.50
CA PHE A 362 -2.74 -2.97 -11.67
C PHE A 362 -3.05 -3.70 -12.97
N TYR A 363 -2.45 -4.86 -13.19
CA TYR A 363 -2.71 -5.67 -14.39
C TYR A 363 -4.18 -6.01 -14.55
N TYR A 364 -4.84 -6.38 -13.45
CA TYR A 364 -6.26 -6.70 -13.46
C TYR A 364 -7.13 -5.47 -13.82
N LYS A 365 -6.85 -4.31 -13.22
CA LYS A 365 -7.58 -3.07 -13.54
C LYS A 365 -7.38 -2.62 -14.99
N ILE A 366 -6.17 -2.73 -15.50
CA ILE A 366 -5.87 -2.43 -16.91
C ILE A 366 -6.64 -3.38 -17.83
N ALA A 367 -6.65 -4.68 -17.52
CA ALA A 367 -7.45 -5.64 -18.28
C ALA A 367 -8.95 -5.31 -18.27
N CYS A 368 -9.52 -4.98 -17.10
CA CYS A 368 -10.90 -4.53 -16.99
C CYS A 368 -11.19 -3.26 -17.82
N MET A 369 -10.23 -2.32 -17.90
CA MET A 369 -10.35 -1.13 -18.73
C MET A 369 -10.49 -1.49 -20.21
N TYR A 370 -9.64 -2.39 -20.71
CA TYR A 370 -9.70 -2.87 -22.08
C TYR A 370 -10.99 -3.67 -22.38
N VAL A 371 -11.49 -4.45 -21.40
CA VAL A 371 -12.80 -5.13 -21.56
C VAL A 371 -13.94 -4.11 -21.66
N GLY A 372 -13.92 -3.07 -20.84
CA GLY A 372 -14.92 -2.00 -20.87
C GLY A 372 -14.94 -1.22 -22.19
N ASP A 373 -13.78 -1.05 -22.82
CA ASP A 373 -13.61 -0.41 -24.13
C ASP A 373 -13.93 -1.37 -25.31
N GLY A 374 -14.07 -2.68 -25.04
CA GLY A 374 -14.30 -3.70 -26.08
C GLY A 374 -13.02 -4.23 -26.75
N ASN A 375 -11.84 -3.80 -26.30
CA ASN A 375 -10.58 -4.30 -26.82
C ASN A 375 -10.14 -5.58 -26.10
N HIS A 376 -10.85 -6.67 -26.39
CA HIS A 376 -10.63 -7.97 -25.73
C HIS A 376 -9.27 -8.59 -26.04
N HIS A 377 -8.65 -8.23 -27.16
CA HIS A 377 -7.30 -8.71 -27.50
C HIS A 377 -6.26 -8.20 -26.49
N MET A 378 -6.25 -6.89 -26.23
CA MET A 378 -5.38 -6.31 -25.22
C MET A 378 -5.73 -6.79 -23.81
N ALA A 379 -7.01 -6.97 -23.51
CA ALA A 379 -7.43 -7.53 -22.22
C ALA A 379 -6.81 -8.91 -21.96
N VAL A 380 -6.83 -9.82 -22.95
CA VAL A 380 -6.19 -11.15 -22.83
C VAL A 380 -4.70 -11.03 -22.53
N ILE A 381 -3.98 -10.13 -23.20
CA ILE A 381 -2.53 -9.93 -22.97
C ILE A 381 -2.26 -9.58 -21.50
N TRP A 382 -3.03 -8.66 -20.92
CA TRP A 382 -2.86 -8.26 -19.52
C TRP A 382 -3.31 -9.34 -18.53
N LEU A 383 -4.38 -10.08 -18.85
CA LEU A 383 -4.85 -11.19 -18.02
C LEU A 383 -3.85 -12.35 -18.01
N GLN A 384 -3.18 -12.64 -19.12
CA GLN A 384 -2.15 -13.66 -19.18
C GLN A 384 -0.93 -13.34 -18.29
N LYS A 385 -0.57 -12.06 -18.12
CA LYS A 385 0.48 -11.65 -17.15
C LYS A 385 0.11 -12.09 -15.72
N ILE A 386 -1.19 -12.08 -15.35
CA ILE A 386 -1.68 -12.52 -14.03
C ILE A 386 -1.73 -14.07 -13.98
N ILE A 387 -2.31 -14.69 -15.01
CA ILE A 387 -2.57 -16.13 -15.05
C ILE A 387 -1.25 -16.94 -15.01
N ASN A 388 -0.19 -16.41 -15.62
CA ASN A 388 1.13 -17.03 -15.72
C ASN A 388 2.06 -16.65 -14.55
N GLU A 389 1.63 -15.82 -13.58
CA GLU A 389 2.44 -15.49 -12.41
C GLU A 389 2.63 -16.73 -11.53
N GLN A 390 3.90 -17.02 -11.17
CA GLN A 390 4.27 -18.21 -10.40
C GLN A 390 3.76 -18.20 -8.95
N HIS A 391 3.50 -17.00 -8.39
CA HIS A 391 3.03 -16.82 -7.00
C HIS A 391 1.51 -16.63 -6.94
N ALA A 392 0.76 -17.63 -7.40
CA ALA A 392 -0.71 -17.62 -7.38
C ALA A 392 -1.33 -17.58 -5.97
N ASP A 393 -0.50 -17.72 -4.91
CA ASP A 393 -0.93 -17.60 -3.51
C ASP A 393 -1.14 -16.15 -3.06
N LEU A 394 -0.67 -15.17 -3.86
CA LEU A 394 -0.91 -13.76 -3.61
C LEU A 394 -2.16 -13.31 -4.36
N ARG A 395 -3.15 -12.78 -3.63
CA ARG A 395 -4.41 -12.33 -4.25
C ARG A 395 -5.10 -13.41 -5.04
N GLU A 396 -5.34 -14.54 -4.42
CA GLU A 396 -6.09 -15.67 -5.00
C GLU A 396 -7.41 -15.22 -5.62
N ASP A 397 -8.08 -14.24 -5.01
CA ASP A 397 -9.28 -13.60 -5.52
C ASP A 397 -9.07 -13.03 -6.93
N VAL A 398 -8.04 -12.24 -7.15
CA VAL A 398 -7.74 -11.62 -8.45
C VAL A 398 -7.39 -12.69 -9.49
N HIS A 399 -6.64 -13.71 -9.11
CA HIS A 399 -6.34 -14.84 -10.02
C HIS A 399 -7.60 -15.59 -10.46
N CYS A 400 -8.57 -15.79 -9.55
CA CYS A 400 -9.85 -16.41 -9.88
C CYS A 400 -10.64 -15.56 -10.89
N PHE A 401 -10.79 -14.26 -10.60
CA PHE A 401 -11.55 -13.37 -11.48
C PHE A 401 -10.84 -13.06 -12.81
N ALA A 402 -9.49 -13.04 -12.83
CA ALA A 402 -8.73 -12.90 -14.06
C ALA A 402 -8.99 -14.06 -15.04
N ARG A 403 -9.13 -15.30 -14.54
CA ARG A 403 -9.48 -16.47 -15.37
C ARG A 403 -10.90 -16.39 -15.91
N ILE A 404 -11.86 -15.93 -15.11
CA ILE A 404 -13.24 -15.70 -15.57
C ILE A 404 -13.29 -14.62 -16.66
N LEU A 405 -12.60 -13.50 -16.43
CA LEU A 405 -12.56 -12.39 -17.38
C LEU A 405 -11.81 -12.78 -18.68
N ASN A 406 -10.80 -13.63 -18.58
CA ASN A 406 -10.10 -14.20 -19.74
C ASN A 406 -11.04 -15.07 -20.59
N LEU A 407 -11.89 -15.90 -19.96
CA LEU A 407 -12.92 -16.67 -20.66
C LEU A 407 -13.92 -15.77 -21.39
N ILE A 408 -14.41 -14.73 -20.73
CA ILE A 408 -15.31 -13.74 -21.33
C ILE A 408 -14.63 -13.06 -22.53
N SER A 409 -13.37 -12.67 -22.40
CA SER A 409 -12.62 -12.02 -23.48
C SER A 409 -12.40 -12.96 -24.68
N HIS A 410 -12.09 -14.25 -24.46
CA HIS A 410 -11.99 -15.23 -25.55
C HIS A 410 -13.33 -15.50 -26.22
N PHE A 411 -14.43 -15.49 -25.46
CA PHE A 411 -15.77 -15.57 -26.02
C PHE A 411 -16.05 -14.39 -26.96
N GLU A 412 -15.75 -13.16 -26.54
CA GLU A 412 -15.93 -11.95 -27.34
C GLU A 412 -15.08 -11.94 -28.62
N LEU A 413 -13.90 -12.55 -28.59
CA LEU A 413 -13.00 -12.71 -29.74
C LEU A 413 -13.45 -13.84 -30.69
N GLY A 414 -14.50 -14.60 -30.36
CA GLY A 414 -14.94 -15.75 -31.15
C GLY A 414 -13.98 -16.96 -31.13
N ASN A 415 -13.09 -17.03 -30.16
CA ASN A 415 -12.09 -18.10 -30.03
C ASN A 415 -12.70 -19.40 -29.47
N THR A 416 -13.74 -19.91 -30.13
CA THR A 416 -14.52 -21.07 -29.65
C THR A 416 -13.73 -22.35 -29.48
N ASP A 417 -12.70 -22.55 -30.29
CA ASP A 417 -11.91 -23.80 -30.31
C ASP A 417 -11.05 -23.97 -29.03
N ILE A 418 -10.68 -22.89 -28.38
CA ILE A 418 -9.84 -22.92 -27.16
C ILE A 418 -10.65 -22.69 -25.88
N ILE A 419 -11.90 -22.27 -25.98
CA ILE A 419 -12.75 -21.97 -24.80
C ILE A 419 -12.92 -23.19 -23.90
N ASP A 420 -13.16 -24.39 -24.48
CA ASP A 420 -13.32 -25.63 -23.70
C ASP A 420 -12.09 -25.97 -22.87
N TYR A 421 -10.91 -25.74 -23.41
CA TYR A 421 -9.65 -25.91 -22.66
C TYR A 421 -9.59 -24.95 -21.46
N TYR A 422 -9.86 -23.66 -21.69
CA TYR A 422 -9.82 -22.65 -20.62
C TYR A 422 -10.91 -22.87 -19.58
N ILE A 423 -12.12 -23.32 -19.96
CA ILE A 423 -13.18 -23.69 -19.01
C ILE A 423 -12.71 -24.80 -18.07
N LYS A 424 -12.15 -25.89 -18.61
CA LYS A 424 -11.63 -27.02 -17.82
C LYS A 424 -10.47 -26.59 -16.90
N SER A 425 -9.56 -25.75 -17.39
CA SER A 425 -8.44 -25.22 -16.62
C SER A 425 -8.92 -24.31 -15.49
N THR A 426 -9.85 -23.39 -15.79
CA THR A 426 -10.43 -22.48 -14.81
C THR A 426 -11.21 -23.23 -13.74
N TYR A 427 -12.05 -24.19 -14.14
CA TYR A 427 -12.80 -25.03 -13.20
C TYR A 427 -11.89 -25.74 -12.20
N ARG A 428 -10.82 -26.41 -12.69
CA ARG A 428 -9.83 -27.08 -11.83
C ARG A 428 -9.11 -26.11 -10.90
N PHE A 429 -8.76 -24.92 -11.40
CA PHE A 429 -8.10 -23.91 -10.60
C PHE A 429 -9.00 -23.39 -9.46
N LEU A 430 -10.28 -23.10 -9.75
CA LEU A 430 -11.26 -22.64 -8.76
C LEU A 430 -11.56 -23.72 -7.72
N LEU A 431 -11.73 -24.96 -8.16
CA LEU A 431 -11.99 -26.09 -7.28
C LEU A 431 -10.82 -26.33 -6.30
N ALA A 432 -9.58 -26.28 -6.78
CA ALA A 432 -8.40 -26.47 -5.94
C ALA A 432 -8.22 -25.37 -4.86
N ARG A 433 -8.89 -24.23 -5.02
CA ARG A 433 -8.86 -23.11 -4.06
C ARG A 433 -10.15 -22.94 -3.27
N ASP A 434 -11.06 -23.90 -3.42
CA ASP A 434 -12.37 -23.87 -2.75
C ASP A 434 -13.10 -22.52 -3.00
N ASP A 435 -12.97 -21.98 -4.22
CA ASP A 435 -13.54 -20.69 -4.67
C ASP A 435 -14.57 -20.85 -5.80
N LEU A 436 -15.14 -22.05 -5.93
CA LEU A 436 -16.14 -22.34 -6.94
C LEU A 436 -17.54 -22.06 -6.39
N ASN A 437 -17.95 -20.80 -6.47
CA ASN A 437 -19.26 -20.29 -6.03
C ASN A 437 -20.29 -20.30 -7.17
N HIS A 438 -21.57 -20.04 -6.86
CA HIS A 438 -22.62 -20.00 -7.88
C HIS A 438 -22.36 -18.95 -8.97
N TYR A 439 -21.78 -17.82 -8.63
CA TYR A 439 -21.38 -16.79 -9.58
C TYR A 439 -20.48 -17.36 -10.70
N GLN A 440 -19.40 -18.05 -10.34
CA GLN A 440 -18.49 -18.64 -11.32
C GLN A 440 -19.14 -19.81 -12.05
N LEU A 441 -19.89 -20.64 -11.33
CA LEU A 441 -20.58 -21.80 -11.91
C LEU A 441 -21.57 -21.39 -13.01
N TYR A 442 -22.37 -20.34 -12.80
CA TYR A 442 -23.33 -19.88 -13.81
C TYR A 442 -22.62 -19.39 -15.07
N ILE A 443 -21.51 -18.63 -14.92
CA ILE A 443 -20.72 -18.16 -16.06
C ILE A 443 -20.08 -19.34 -16.81
N LEU A 444 -19.47 -20.28 -16.10
CA LEU A 444 -18.84 -21.45 -16.73
C LEU A 444 -19.85 -22.34 -17.45
N LYS A 445 -21.04 -22.58 -16.88
CA LYS A 445 -22.13 -23.31 -17.52
C LYS A 445 -22.65 -22.59 -18.75
N PHE A 446 -22.83 -21.27 -18.67
CA PHE A 446 -23.24 -20.47 -19.82
C PHE A 446 -22.25 -20.63 -20.97
N LEU A 447 -20.94 -20.39 -20.75
CA LEU A 447 -19.93 -20.49 -21.79
C LEU A 447 -19.78 -21.90 -22.36
N LYS A 448 -19.91 -22.93 -21.52
CA LYS A 448 -19.85 -24.33 -21.97
C LYS A 448 -21.00 -24.71 -22.87
N ASN A 449 -22.21 -24.15 -22.65
CA ASN A 449 -23.41 -24.49 -23.40
C ASN A 449 -23.58 -23.67 -24.69
N LEU A 450 -22.62 -22.78 -24.99
CA LEU A 450 -22.64 -22.05 -26.27
C LEU A 450 -22.12 -22.97 -27.38
N THR A 451 -22.99 -23.29 -28.33
CA THR A 451 -22.65 -24.04 -29.53
C THR A 451 -22.47 -23.10 -30.72
N LYS A 452 -21.73 -23.55 -31.76
CA LYS A 452 -21.51 -22.78 -33.00
C LYS A 452 -22.80 -22.50 -33.79
N GLU A 453 -23.86 -23.24 -33.49
CA GLU A 453 -25.17 -23.18 -34.22
C GLU A 453 -26.21 -22.31 -33.49
N THR A 454 -25.84 -21.56 -32.45
CA THR A 454 -26.79 -20.73 -31.71
C THR A 454 -27.18 -19.50 -32.51
N THR A 455 -28.47 -19.30 -32.76
CA THR A 455 -28.97 -18.10 -33.43
C THR A 455 -28.85 -16.86 -32.55
N ASP A 456 -28.77 -15.66 -33.15
CA ASP A 456 -28.71 -14.39 -32.41
C ASP A 456 -29.85 -14.24 -31.40
N SER A 457 -31.07 -14.65 -31.76
CA SER A 457 -32.22 -14.56 -30.85
C SER A 457 -32.13 -15.52 -29.67
N GLU A 458 -31.59 -16.73 -29.87
CA GLU A 458 -31.34 -17.70 -28.80
C GLU A 458 -30.20 -17.22 -27.89
N LEU A 459 -29.18 -16.61 -28.46
CA LEU A 459 -28.07 -16.07 -27.72
C LEU A 459 -28.52 -14.94 -26.78
N VAL A 460 -29.36 -14.02 -27.23
CA VAL A 460 -29.97 -12.97 -26.39
C VAL A 460 -30.76 -13.59 -25.24
N LYS A 461 -31.62 -14.60 -25.48
CA LYS A 461 -32.36 -15.29 -24.41
C LYS A 461 -31.42 -15.95 -23.38
N ARG A 462 -30.29 -16.48 -23.81
CA ARG A 462 -29.29 -17.08 -22.90
C ARG A 462 -28.61 -16.01 -22.08
N PHE A 463 -28.31 -14.82 -22.63
CA PHE A 463 -27.81 -13.69 -21.86
C PHE A 463 -28.84 -13.20 -20.82
N GLU A 464 -30.13 -13.09 -21.20
CA GLU A 464 -31.19 -12.73 -20.26
C GLU A 464 -31.31 -13.75 -19.12
N HIS A 465 -31.23 -15.05 -19.43
CA HIS A 465 -31.27 -16.11 -18.44
C HIS A 465 -30.07 -16.04 -17.46
N LEU A 466 -28.84 -15.89 -17.98
CA LEU A 466 -27.67 -15.72 -17.14
C LEU A 466 -27.77 -14.47 -16.26
N ARG A 467 -28.24 -13.34 -16.83
CA ARG A 467 -28.49 -12.12 -16.09
C ARG A 467 -29.47 -12.32 -14.94
N ALA A 468 -30.59 -12.99 -15.21
CA ALA A 468 -31.60 -13.30 -14.19
C ALA A 468 -31.00 -14.18 -13.07
N GLN A 469 -30.23 -15.22 -13.41
CA GLN A 469 -29.54 -16.06 -12.42
C GLN A 469 -28.54 -15.26 -11.57
N LEU A 470 -27.73 -14.40 -12.18
CA LEU A 470 -26.76 -13.60 -11.44
C LEU A 470 -27.43 -12.54 -10.55
N LEU A 471 -28.54 -11.96 -10.98
CA LEU A 471 -29.30 -11.00 -10.18
C LEU A 471 -29.82 -11.61 -8.87
N THR A 472 -30.16 -12.92 -8.83
CA THR A 472 -30.55 -13.59 -7.57
C THR A 472 -29.42 -13.66 -6.54
N LEU A 473 -28.18 -13.48 -6.97
CA LEU A 473 -27.01 -13.52 -6.11
C LEU A 473 -26.62 -12.16 -5.50
N ILE A 474 -27.19 -11.05 -6.01
CA ILE A 474 -26.85 -9.69 -5.57
C ILE A 474 -27.18 -9.48 -4.09
N ASP A 475 -28.29 -10.03 -3.63
CA ASP A 475 -28.73 -9.92 -2.23
C ASP A 475 -28.10 -10.98 -1.32
N SER A 476 -27.35 -11.93 -1.89
CA SER A 476 -26.60 -12.92 -1.12
C SER A 476 -25.38 -12.26 -0.44
N PRO A 477 -25.21 -12.40 0.88
CA PRO A 477 -24.12 -11.73 1.61
C PRO A 477 -22.70 -12.07 1.13
N TYR A 478 -22.54 -13.21 0.45
CA TYR A 478 -21.23 -13.73 0.03
C TYR A 478 -21.05 -13.68 -1.49
N GLU A 479 -22.06 -14.08 -2.25
CA GLU A 479 -22.02 -14.12 -3.70
C GLU A 479 -21.98 -12.70 -4.31
N SER A 480 -22.69 -11.74 -3.69
CA SER A 480 -22.70 -10.31 -4.09
C SER A 480 -21.31 -9.69 -4.15
N ARG A 481 -20.37 -10.20 -3.37
CA ARG A 481 -18.98 -9.71 -3.32
C ARG A 481 -18.22 -9.95 -4.62
N SER A 482 -18.61 -10.97 -5.39
CA SER A 482 -18.04 -11.30 -6.69
C SER A 482 -18.23 -10.18 -7.71
N PHE A 483 -19.35 -9.44 -7.64
CA PHE A 483 -19.63 -8.30 -8.53
C PHE A 483 -18.68 -7.10 -8.31
N SER A 484 -17.94 -7.07 -7.20
CA SER A 484 -16.97 -6.01 -6.91
C SER A 484 -15.72 -6.04 -7.80
N TYR A 485 -15.47 -7.16 -8.49
CA TYR A 485 -14.27 -7.35 -9.33
C TYR A 485 -14.49 -6.94 -10.77
N PHE A 486 -15.66 -7.22 -11.32
CA PHE A 486 -16.08 -6.86 -12.67
C PHE A 486 -17.59 -6.66 -12.74
N ASP A 487 -18.07 -5.60 -13.42
CA ASP A 487 -19.49 -5.34 -13.62
C ASP A 487 -20.04 -6.22 -14.76
N ILE A 488 -20.20 -7.51 -14.44
CA ILE A 488 -20.71 -8.51 -15.38
C ILE A 488 -22.15 -8.21 -15.79
N ILE A 489 -22.95 -7.59 -14.94
CA ILE A 489 -24.34 -7.25 -15.25
C ILE A 489 -24.38 -6.22 -16.39
N SER A 490 -23.53 -5.19 -16.33
CA SER A 490 -23.44 -4.21 -17.42
C SER A 490 -22.91 -4.82 -18.73
N TRP A 491 -21.99 -5.80 -18.64
CA TRP A 491 -21.57 -6.56 -19.81
C TRP A 491 -22.74 -7.36 -20.42
N LEU A 492 -23.54 -8.08 -19.62
CA LEU A 492 -24.72 -8.82 -20.11
C LEU A 492 -25.78 -7.87 -20.72
N GLU A 493 -26.05 -6.75 -20.06
CA GLU A 493 -26.97 -5.74 -20.57
C GLU A 493 -26.50 -5.14 -21.89
N SER A 494 -25.22 -4.95 -22.09
CA SER A 494 -24.64 -4.49 -23.36
C SER A 494 -24.96 -5.47 -24.50
N LYS A 495 -24.89 -6.78 -24.24
CA LYS A 495 -25.24 -7.83 -25.22
C LYS A 495 -26.74 -7.91 -25.52
N ILE A 496 -27.56 -7.84 -24.48
CA ILE A 496 -29.03 -7.86 -24.62
C ILE A 496 -29.52 -6.62 -25.41
N GLN A 497 -28.95 -5.44 -25.08
CA GLN A 497 -29.37 -4.17 -25.70
C GLN A 497 -28.64 -3.86 -27.02
N LYS A 498 -27.68 -4.67 -27.43
CA LYS A 498 -26.81 -4.43 -28.61
C LYS A 498 -26.09 -3.06 -28.53
N ARG A 499 -25.61 -2.73 -27.37
CA ARG A 499 -24.85 -1.50 -27.05
C ARG A 499 -23.44 -1.86 -26.57
N THR A 500 -22.55 -0.88 -26.52
CA THR A 500 -21.23 -1.08 -25.90
C THR A 500 -21.34 -1.13 -24.38
N VAL A 501 -20.39 -1.83 -23.73
CA VAL A 501 -20.30 -1.85 -22.26
C VAL A 501 -20.11 -0.43 -21.70
N GLN A 502 -19.32 0.39 -22.40
CA GLN A 502 -19.09 1.80 -22.06
C GLN A 502 -20.40 2.60 -22.01
N GLU A 503 -21.26 2.51 -23.04
CA GLU A 503 -22.55 3.22 -23.08
C GLU A 503 -23.46 2.83 -21.93
N VAL A 504 -23.55 1.54 -21.62
CA VAL A 504 -24.40 1.03 -20.53
C VAL A 504 -23.91 1.56 -19.17
N ILE A 505 -22.60 1.51 -18.91
CA ILE A 505 -22.04 1.98 -17.64
C ILE A 505 -22.13 3.51 -17.54
N GLN A 506 -21.89 4.26 -18.61
CA GLN A 506 -22.04 5.71 -18.63
C GLN A 506 -23.49 6.15 -18.30
N GLU A 507 -24.49 5.46 -18.83
CA GLU A 507 -25.89 5.74 -18.52
C GLU A 507 -26.17 5.53 -17.02
N LYS A 508 -25.74 4.40 -16.46
CA LYS A 508 -25.86 4.11 -15.01
C LYS A 508 -25.15 5.15 -14.15
N ALA A 509 -23.93 5.53 -14.55
CA ALA A 509 -23.14 6.52 -13.83
C ALA A 509 -23.82 7.91 -13.82
N ARG A 510 -24.32 8.35 -14.98
CA ARG A 510 -25.06 9.64 -15.10
C ARG A 510 -26.31 9.66 -14.21
N LYS A 511 -27.08 8.55 -14.19
CA LYS A 511 -28.24 8.43 -13.33
C LYS A 511 -27.84 8.55 -11.85
N LYS A 512 -26.85 7.81 -11.43
CA LYS A 512 -26.37 7.81 -10.04
C LYS A 512 -25.85 9.19 -9.59
N ILE A 513 -25.04 9.85 -10.42
CA ILE A 513 -24.52 11.20 -10.15
C ILE A 513 -25.65 12.23 -9.99
N ARG A 514 -26.73 12.11 -10.80
CA ARG A 514 -27.91 12.99 -10.68
C ARG A 514 -28.65 12.74 -9.37
N GLU A 515 -28.86 11.48 -8.97
CA GLU A 515 -29.48 11.12 -7.70
C GLU A 515 -28.67 11.63 -6.49
N ASP A 516 -27.34 11.48 -6.52
CA ASP A 516 -26.48 11.97 -5.43
C ASP A 516 -26.49 13.50 -5.34
N ARG A 517 -26.52 14.23 -6.45
CA ARG A 517 -26.68 15.69 -6.44
C ARG A 517 -28.04 16.13 -5.90
N ALA A 518 -29.12 15.44 -6.25
CA ALA A 518 -30.46 15.75 -5.74
C ALA A 518 -30.61 15.46 -4.24
N ARG A 519 -29.82 14.56 -3.66
CA ARG A 519 -29.79 14.30 -2.21
C ARG A 519 -28.92 15.28 -1.44
N ALA A 520 -27.96 15.93 -2.10
CA ALA A 520 -27.04 16.88 -1.49
C ALA A 520 -27.56 18.34 -1.56
N ALA A 521 -28.55 18.63 -2.41
CA ALA A 521 -29.30 19.87 -2.49
C ALA A 521 -30.51 19.87 -1.56
#